data_7ac20190996e749f6ec8941817ed58c9
#
_entry.id   7ac20190996e749f6ec8941817ed58c9
#
_cell.length_a   1.000
_cell.length_b   1.000
_cell.length_c   1.000
_cell.angle_alpha   90.00
_cell.angle_beta   90.00
_cell.angle_gamma   90.00
#
_symmetry.space_group_name_H-M   'P 1'
#
loop_
_entity.id
_entity.type
_entity.pdbx_description
1 polymer ?
#
loop_
_entity_poly.entity_id
_entity_poly.type
_entity_poly.pdbx_seq_one_letter_code
_entity_poly.pdbx_strand_id
1 'polypeptide(L)'
;MRHGKICAETYYAPYNKDSLHRMFSITKSFVSMAIGCLAEEGKLKLDDKIVDYFPEKQPESGTYKYTAMLTIRDMLKMKTCHTKTTYKNPGVTDWVGSFFTTKPTHVPGTVFSYDTSSTHVLGALVEKLSGMTILDYLRSKGLDELGFSKDAHILTDPQGIEMGGSGMCASSRDILLMMMLIKGDGALNGRQYFPKDYVKAAKSLQSDTYGKQGTFEEMQGYGYQIWLTRNGGYVLFGMGGQLALYVPDKDIFMITTADAQGRQGGVQLIYDAFWDEIYSAIDSDSLPENKKAHDELIKYCESRTVMNITGSSTSSLECDITDKIYICDENACGVKSIQLNIDKTTHTGHLSIKNNDGIQVIDFGMCTNEYGIFPGYDLEYAASAAWRMEDYLLIKIQIIDSAVGNLYIGLSFKDSYLTVMMRKTVEDLFNEYDGIFSGRTM
;
A
#
# COMPACT_ATOMS: atom_id res chain seq x y z
N MET A 1 19.33 -4.93 4.30
CA MET A 1 20.09 -6.15 4.64
C MET A 1 21.18 -6.36 3.59
N ARG A 2 22.35 -6.83 3.97
CA ARG A 2 23.48 -7.13 3.05
C ARG A 2 24.18 -8.41 3.51
N HIS A 3 24.54 -9.28 2.59
CA HIS A 3 25.24 -10.54 2.89
C HIS A 3 24.57 -11.37 4.02
N GLY A 4 23.25 -11.42 4.03
CA GLY A 4 22.45 -12.11 5.04
C GLY A 4 22.35 -11.44 6.40
N LYS A 5 22.86 -10.20 6.57
CA LYS A 5 22.82 -9.44 7.82
C LYS A 5 21.99 -8.17 7.66
N ILE A 6 21.11 -7.89 8.62
CA ILE A 6 20.42 -6.59 8.72
C ILE A 6 21.46 -5.56 9.12
N CYS A 7 21.72 -4.58 8.25
CA CYS A 7 22.71 -3.53 8.47
C CYS A 7 22.11 -2.31 9.17
N ALA A 8 20.85 -1.99 8.86
CA ALA A 8 20.08 -0.93 9.51
C ALA A 8 18.60 -1.31 9.49
N GLU A 9 17.89 -0.93 10.53
CA GLU A 9 16.46 -1.12 10.67
C GLU A 9 15.89 0.00 11.54
N THR A 10 14.83 0.64 11.09
CA THR A 10 14.17 1.70 11.84
C THR A 10 12.67 1.67 11.63
N TYR A 11 11.93 2.04 12.63
CA TYR A 11 10.48 2.14 12.64
C TYR A 11 10.07 3.51 13.17
N TYR A 12 9.05 4.09 12.57
CA TYR A 12 8.50 5.38 13.00
C TYR A 12 7.40 5.11 14.02
N ALA A 13 7.67 5.34 15.30
CA ALA A 13 6.68 5.10 16.34
C ALA A 13 5.31 5.77 16.01
N PRO A 14 4.18 5.06 16.24
CA PRO A 14 4.02 3.86 17.08
C PRO A 14 4.36 2.54 16.38
N TYR A 15 4.70 2.55 15.09
CA TYR A 15 5.09 1.33 14.38
C TYR A 15 6.35 0.70 14.98
N ASN A 16 6.43 -0.61 14.88
CA ASN A 16 7.55 -1.44 15.32
C ASN A 16 7.77 -2.62 14.36
N LYS A 17 8.72 -3.50 14.68
CA LYS A 17 9.07 -4.64 13.83
C LYS A 17 7.94 -5.65 13.57
N ASP A 18 6.95 -5.69 14.44
CA ASP A 18 5.81 -6.61 14.38
C ASP A 18 4.55 -5.96 13.78
N SER A 19 4.59 -4.64 13.52
CA SER A 19 3.48 -3.91 12.93
C SER A 19 3.18 -4.42 11.52
N LEU A 20 1.92 -4.74 11.28
CA LEU A 20 1.42 -5.11 9.97
C LEU A 20 1.14 -3.84 9.16
N HIS A 21 1.52 -3.87 7.88
CA HIS A 21 1.24 -2.80 6.93
C HIS A 21 0.47 -3.37 5.74
N ARG A 22 -0.44 -2.59 5.20
CA ARG A 22 -1.10 -2.91 3.93
C ARG A 22 -0.05 -2.88 2.81
N MET A 23 0.30 -4.04 2.29
CA MET A 23 1.37 -4.20 1.29
C MET A 23 0.94 -3.89 -0.14
N PHE A 24 -0.34 -3.63 -0.36
CA PHE A 24 -0.89 -3.37 -1.69
C PHE A 24 -0.39 -4.39 -2.72
N SER A 25 0.17 -3.92 -3.84
CA SER A 25 0.53 -4.78 -4.97
C SER A 25 1.71 -5.73 -4.71
N ILE A 26 2.41 -5.65 -3.59
CA ILE A 26 3.35 -6.72 -3.17
C ILE A 26 2.61 -8.07 -3.07
N THR A 27 1.33 -8.07 -2.70
CA THR A 27 0.44 -9.25 -2.69
C THR A 27 0.54 -10.06 -3.99
N LYS A 28 0.67 -9.40 -5.13
CA LYS A 28 0.74 -10.04 -6.45
C LYS A 28 1.90 -11.02 -6.57
N SER A 29 3.02 -10.71 -5.96
CA SER A 29 4.19 -11.59 -5.99
C SER A 29 3.97 -12.85 -5.16
N PHE A 30 3.20 -12.77 -4.07
CA PHE A 30 2.79 -13.94 -3.30
C PHE A 30 1.86 -14.85 -4.12
N VAL A 31 0.87 -14.27 -4.81
CA VAL A 31 0.00 -15.02 -5.73
C VAL A 31 0.82 -15.68 -6.84
N SER A 32 1.80 -14.98 -7.39
CA SER A 32 2.71 -15.56 -8.39
C SER A 32 3.43 -16.80 -7.86
N MET A 33 3.99 -16.72 -6.65
CA MET A 33 4.65 -17.91 -6.05
C MET A 33 3.67 -19.07 -5.84
N ALA A 34 2.43 -18.79 -5.42
CA ALA A 34 1.39 -19.81 -5.27
C ALA A 34 1.03 -20.46 -6.62
N ILE A 35 0.89 -19.69 -7.69
CA ILE A 35 0.68 -20.23 -9.06
C ILE A 35 1.86 -21.12 -9.49
N GLY A 36 3.09 -20.73 -9.19
CA GLY A 36 4.27 -21.54 -9.45
C GLY A 36 4.21 -22.91 -8.75
N CYS A 37 3.78 -22.93 -7.48
CA CYS A 37 3.61 -24.19 -6.73
C CYS A 37 2.50 -25.07 -7.33
N LEU A 38 1.37 -24.50 -7.73
CA LEU A 38 0.29 -25.26 -8.38
C LEU A 38 0.73 -25.84 -9.73
N ALA A 39 1.56 -25.11 -10.47
CA ALA A 39 2.13 -25.62 -11.73
C ALA A 39 3.09 -26.79 -11.49
N GLU A 40 3.95 -26.73 -10.48
CA GLU A 40 4.85 -27.84 -10.10
C GLU A 40 4.06 -29.07 -9.62
N GLU A 41 2.95 -28.88 -8.92
CA GLU A 41 2.02 -29.94 -8.51
C GLU A 41 1.22 -30.54 -9.67
N GLY A 42 1.35 -29.99 -10.89
CA GLY A 42 0.60 -30.43 -12.06
C GLY A 42 -0.90 -30.10 -12.04
N LYS A 43 -1.34 -29.21 -11.14
CA LYS A 43 -2.74 -28.79 -11.02
C LYS A 43 -3.17 -27.79 -12.10
N LEU A 44 -2.20 -27.11 -12.73
CA LEU A 44 -2.38 -26.24 -13.89
C LEU A 44 -1.12 -26.22 -14.76
N LYS A 45 -1.26 -25.75 -15.98
CA LYS A 45 -0.14 -25.36 -16.84
C LYS A 45 -0.23 -23.85 -17.09
N LEU A 46 0.92 -23.18 -17.19
CA LEU A 46 0.92 -21.71 -17.41
C LEU A 46 0.25 -21.32 -18.75
N ASP A 47 0.23 -22.22 -19.72
CA ASP A 47 -0.39 -22.00 -21.04
C ASP A 47 -1.88 -22.40 -21.11
N ASP A 48 -2.44 -22.90 -19.99
CA ASP A 48 -3.88 -23.18 -19.91
C ASP A 48 -4.68 -21.88 -20.01
N LYS A 49 -5.90 -21.99 -20.58
CA LYS A 49 -6.81 -20.86 -20.72
C LYS A 49 -7.53 -20.62 -19.40
N ILE A 50 -7.50 -19.37 -18.91
CA ILE A 50 -8.15 -19.03 -17.64
C ILE A 50 -9.66 -19.29 -17.65
N VAL A 51 -10.30 -19.16 -18.79
CA VAL A 51 -11.74 -19.41 -18.95
C VAL A 51 -12.15 -20.84 -18.63
N ASP A 52 -11.25 -21.82 -18.83
CA ASP A 52 -11.52 -23.24 -18.57
C ASP A 52 -11.69 -23.52 -17.07
N TYR A 53 -11.11 -22.66 -16.22
CA TYR A 53 -11.19 -22.76 -14.77
C TYR A 53 -12.40 -22.03 -14.16
N PHE A 54 -13.04 -21.13 -14.92
CA PHE A 54 -14.16 -20.31 -14.47
C PHE A 54 -15.32 -20.33 -15.48
N PRO A 55 -15.84 -21.51 -15.86
CA PRO A 55 -16.98 -21.59 -16.79
C PRO A 55 -18.23 -20.89 -16.24
N GLU A 56 -18.42 -20.90 -14.91
CA GLU A 56 -19.55 -20.28 -14.20
C GLU A 56 -19.51 -18.73 -14.21
N LYS A 57 -18.36 -18.13 -14.52
CA LYS A 57 -18.20 -16.66 -14.54
C LYS A 57 -18.28 -16.07 -15.95
N GLN A 58 -18.53 -16.90 -16.98
CA GLN A 58 -18.63 -16.44 -18.34
C GLN A 58 -19.93 -15.64 -18.58
N PRO A 59 -19.94 -14.62 -19.45
CA PRO A 59 -21.17 -13.93 -19.83
C PRO A 59 -22.22 -14.89 -20.43
N GLU A 60 -23.49 -14.67 -20.15
CA GLU A 60 -24.60 -15.44 -20.76
C GLU A 60 -24.56 -15.42 -22.30
N SER A 61 -24.07 -14.32 -22.88
CA SER A 61 -23.88 -14.18 -24.33
C SER A 61 -22.74 -15.01 -24.92
N GLY A 62 -22.01 -15.72 -24.07
CA GLY A 62 -20.82 -16.50 -24.42
C GLY A 62 -19.52 -15.76 -24.15
N THR A 63 -18.44 -16.52 -24.09
CA THR A 63 -17.10 -16.01 -23.80
C THR A 63 -16.59 -15.07 -24.91
N TYR A 64 -16.08 -13.91 -24.54
CA TYR A 64 -15.47 -12.98 -25.48
C TYR A 64 -14.24 -13.59 -26.15
N LYS A 65 -14.08 -13.33 -27.46
CA LYS A 65 -13.01 -13.87 -28.28
C LYS A 65 -11.61 -13.71 -27.67
N TYR A 66 -11.29 -12.55 -27.15
CA TYR A 66 -9.95 -12.29 -26.58
C TYR A 66 -9.80 -12.88 -25.18
N THR A 67 -10.86 -12.90 -24.38
CA THR A 67 -10.86 -13.57 -23.08
C THR A 67 -10.66 -15.09 -23.23
N ALA A 68 -11.27 -15.70 -24.26
CA ALA A 68 -11.08 -17.12 -24.59
C ALA A 68 -9.62 -17.47 -24.98
N MET A 69 -8.82 -16.50 -25.41
CA MET A 69 -7.41 -16.70 -25.79
C MET A 69 -6.45 -16.54 -24.60
N LEU A 70 -6.90 -15.94 -23.52
CA LEU A 70 -6.07 -15.50 -22.41
C LEU A 70 -5.52 -16.69 -21.62
N THR A 71 -4.19 -16.76 -21.46
CA THR A 71 -3.50 -17.78 -20.68
C THR A 71 -3.15 -17.27 -19.27
N ILE A 72 -2.92 -18.21 -18.33
CA ILE A 72 -2.39 -17.89 -17.00
C ILE A 72 -1.04 -17.16 -17.13
N ARG A 73 -0.20 -17.58 -18.08
CA ARG A 73 1.10 -16.94 -18.38
C ARG A 73 0.93 -15.47 -18.80
N ASP A 74 -0.07 -15.16 -19.62
CA ASP A 74 -0.32 -13.77 -20.04
C ASP A 74 -0.75 -12.90 -18.85
N MET A 75 -1.55 -13.46 -17.94
CA MET A 75 -1.96 -12.79 -16.70
C MET A 75 -0.77 -12.51 -15.78
N LEU A 76 0.13 -13.49 -15.59
CA LEU A 76 1.37 -13.32 -14.81
C LEU A 76 2.27 -12.22 -15.37
N LYS A 77 2.30 -12.05 -16.70
CA LYS A 77 3.08 -11.03 -17.41
C LYS A 77 2.41 -9.67 -17.48
N MET A 78 1.21 -9.48 -16.92
CA MET A 78 0.40 -8.29 -17.13
C MET A 78 0.16 -7.98 -18.61
N LYS A 79 -0.05 -9.01 -19.43
CA LYS A 79 -0.42 -8.92 -20.85
C LYS A 79 -1.84 -9.46 -21.07
N THR A 80 -2.80 -9.00 -20.27
CA THR A 80 -4.20 -9.40 -20.37
C THR A 80 -4.87 -8.79 -21.60
N CYS A 81 -6.17 -8.88 -21.69
CA CYS A 81 -6.98 -8.23 -22.72
C CYS A 81 -7.70 -6.97 -22.23
N HIS A 82 -7.40 -6.51 -21.01
CA HIS A 82 -7.99 -5.34 -20.36
C HIS A 82 -6.97 -4.23 -20.18
N THR A 83 -7.42 -2.97 -20.22
CA THR A 83 -6.56 -1.79 -20.06
C THR A 83 -6.56 -1.24 -18.64
N LYS A 84 -7.42 -1.74 -17.77
CA LYS A 84 -7.57 -1.30 -16.36
C LYS A 84 -8.25 -2.37 -15.51
N THR A 85 -8.14 -2.22 -14.21
CA THR A 85 -8.83 -3.05 -13.22
C THR A 85 -10.34 -3.03 -13.42
N THR A 86 -10.96 -4.20 -13.60
CA THR A 86 -12.36 -4.34 -14.03
C THR A 86 -13.37 -4.10 -12.90
N TYR A 87 -13.02 -4.41 -11.68
CA TYR A 87 -13.92 -4.30 -10.52
C TYR A 87 -13.98 -2.90 -9.87
N LYS A 88 -13.19 -1.93 -10.34
CA LYS A 88 -13.22 -0.54 -9.81
C LYS A 88 -14.43 0.29 -10.26
N ASN A 89 -15.38 -0.29 -10.99
CA ASN A 89 -16.62 0.36 -11.32
C ASN A 89 -17.59 0.32 -10.12
N PRO A 90 -18.35 1.42 -9.86
CA PRO A 90 -19.29 1.45 -8.75
C PRO A 90 -20.32 0.28 -8.80
N GLY A 91 -20.58 -0.33 -7.64
CA GLY A 91 -21.58 -1.40 -7.50
C GLY A 91 -21.12 -2.80 -7.91
N VAL A 92 -19.86 -2.97 -8.32
CA VAL A 92 -19.32 -4.31 -8.62
C VAL A 92 -19.00 -5.04 -7.30
N THR A 93 -19.71 -6.12 -7.03
CA THR A 93 -19.50 -7.00 -5.87
C THR A 93 -18.84 -8.33 -6.24
N ASP A 94 -19.04 -8.84 -7.46
CA ASP A 94 -18.35 -10.01 -8.00
C ASP A 94 -17.07 -9.56 -8.75
N TRP A 95 -15.96 -9.46 -8.02
CA TRP A 95 -14.71 -8.99 -8.58
C TRP A 95 -14.14 -9.97 -9.60
N VAL A 96 -14.21 -11.26 -9.33
CA VAL A 96 -13.77 -12.31 -10.26
C VAL A 96 -14.64 -12.30 -11.53
N GLY A 97 -15.97 -12.30 -11.39
CA GLY A 97 -16.90 -12.26 -12.52
C GLY A 97 -16.73 -11.02 -13.39
N SER A 98 -16.42 -9.86 -12.78
CA SER A 98 -16.19 -8.61 -13.50
C SER A 98 -15.10 -8.73 -14.56
N PHE A 99 -14.08 -9.56 -14.31
CA PHE A 99 -12.96 -9.80 -15.25
C PHE A 99 -13.45 -10.50 -16.53
N PHE A 100 -14.35 -11.46 -16.41
CA PHE A 100 -14.87 -12.20 -17.56
C PHE A 100 -16.02 -11.50 -18.29
N THR A 101 -16.79 -10.68 -17.56
CA THR A 101 -17.94 -9.95 -18.10
C THR A 101 -17.60 -8.59 -18.70
N THR A 102 -16.43 -8.02 -18.36
CA THR A 102 -15.94 -6.78 -18.98
C THR A 102 -15.47 -7.06 -20.41
N LYS A 103 -15.98 -6.28 -21.38
CA LYS A 103 -15.59 -6.41 -22.78
C LYS A 103 -14.09 -6.16 -22.96
N PRO A 104 -13.34 -7.13 -23.53
CA PRO A 104 -11.91 -6.98 -23.75
C PRO A 104 -11.62 -5.98 -24.88
N THR A 105 -10.46 -5.33 -24.82
CA THR A 105 -10.06 -4.28 -25.77
C THR A 105 -9.03 -4.74 -26.80
N HIS A 106 -8.19 -5.71 -26.47
CA HIS A 106 -7.07 -6.14 -27.34
C HIS A 106 -6.71 -7.63 -27.13
N VAL A 107 -5.86 -8.13 -28.03
CA VAL A 107 -5.39 -9.51 -28.02
C VAL A 107 -4.44 -9.72 -26.81
N PRO A 108 -4.67 -10.73 -25.95
CA PRO A 108 -3.78 -11.02 -24.84
C PRO A 108 -2.40 -11.47 -25.31
N GLY A 109 -1.40 -11.33 -24.45
CA GLY A 109 -0.01 -11.67 -24.75
C GLY A 109 0.75 -10.61 -25.55
N THR A 110 0.09 -9.53 -26.02
CA THR A 110 0.70 -8.55 -26.94
C THR A 110 1.25 -7.31 -26.22
N VAL A 111 0.46 -6.65 -25.40
CA VAL A 111 0.79 -5.36 -24.78
C VAL A 111 0.80 -5.49 -23.27
N PHE A 112 1.80 -4.90 -22.61
CA PHE A 112 1.81 -4.75 -21.17
C PHE A 112 0.74 -3.74 -20.73
N SER A 113 -0.15 -4.17 -19.85
CA SER A 113 -1.15 -3.31 -19.22
C SER A 113 -1.35 -3.76 -17.78
N TYR A 114 -0.92 -2.92 -16.83
CA TYR A 114 -1.01 -3.27 -15.42
C TYR A 114 -2.47 -3.34 -14.98
N ASP A 115 -2.90 -4.54 -14.61
CA ASP A 115 -4.29 -4.86 -14.29
C ASP A 115 -4.37 -5.68 -13.00
N THR A 116 -4.86 -5.04 -11.93
CA THR A 116 -4.97 -5.68 -10.60
C THR A 116 -6.04 -6.78 -10.59
N SER A 117 -7.09 -6.68 -11.42
CA SER A 117 -8.13 -7.69 -11.49
C SER A 117 -7.61 -9.04 -12.00
N SER A 118 -6.63 -9.03 -12.91
CA SER A 118 -6.03 -10.28 -13.38
C SER A 118 -5.37 -11.07 -12.26
N THR A 119 -4.65 -10.40 -11.35
CA THR A 119 -4.02 -11.10 -10.24
C THR A 119 -5.04 -11.52 -9.16
N HIS A 120 -6.13 -10.77 -8.99
CA HIS A 120 -7.22 -11.20 -8.13
C HIS A 120 -7.84 -12.51 -8.66
N VAL A 121 -8.06 -12.63 -9.96
CA VAL A 121 -8.53 -13.88 -10.60
C VAL A 121 -7.50 -15.01 -10.43
N LEU A 122 -6.19 -14.73 -10.54
CA LEU A 122 -5.16 -15.73 -10.23
C LEU A 122 -5.20 -16.16 -8.76
N GLY A 123 -5.47 -15.25 -7.83
CA GLY A 123 -5.71 -15.57 -6.42
C GLY A 123 -6.91 -16.48 -6.23
N ALA A 124 -8.04 -16.16 -6.83
CA ALA A 124 -9.23 -17.01 -6.84
C ALA A 124 -8.96 -18.40 -7.45
N LEU A 125 -8.08 -18.48 -8.46
CA LEU A 125 -7.63 -19.75 -9.02
C LEU A 125 -6.83 -20.57 -8.01
N VAL A 126 -5.96 -19.92 -7.23
CA VAL A 126 -5.23 -20.59 -6.14
C VAL A 126 -6.21 -21.19 -5.14
N GLU A 127 -7.19 -20.43 -4.66
CA GLU A 127 -8.19 -20.92 -3.72
C GLU A 127 -9.00 -22.09 -4.32
N LYS A 128 -9.44 -21.95 -5.55
CA LYS A 128 -10.24 -22.98 -6.26
C LYS A 128 -9.48 -24.32 -6.41
N LEU A 129 -8.19 -24.27 -6.75
CA LEU A 129 -7.40 -25.49 -7.02
C LEU A 129 -6.75 -26.09 -5.76
N SER A 130 -6.48 -25.28 -4.76
CA SER A 130 -5.90 -25.75 -3.50
C SER A 130 -6.92 -26.14 -2.46
N GLY A 131 -8.12 -25.52 -2.49
CA GLY A 131 -9.11 -25.59 -1.42
C GLY A 131 -8.73 -24.81 -0.17
N MET A 132 -7.73 -23.93 -0.26
CA MET A 132 -7.18 -23.11 0.82
C MET A 132 -7.19 -21.63 0.40
N THR A 133 -7.15 -20.69 1.34
CA THR A 133 -6.85 -19.30 1.04
C THR A 133 -5.46 -19.17 0.43
N ILE A 134 -5.15 -18.06 -0.23
CA ILE A 134 -3.83 -17.82 -0.85
C ILE A 134 -2.73 -17.96 0.20
N LEU A 135 -2.92 -17.31 1.35
CA LEU A 135 -1.89 -17.30 2.39
C LEU A 135 -1.75 -18.65 3.08
N ASP A 136 -2.86 -19.35 3.38
CA ASP A 136 -2.81 -20.69 3.97
C ASP A 136 -2.13 -21.69 3.03
N TYR A 137 -2.39 -21.57 1.72
CA TYR A 137 -1.70 -22.40 0.74
C TYR A 137 -0.18 -22.17 0.76
N LEU A 138 0.27 -20.92 0.80
CA LEU A 138 1.69 -20.58 0.92
C LEU A 138 2.29 -21.02 2.27
N ARG A 139 1.56 -20.89 3.37
CA ARG A 139 1.95 -21.41 4.69
C ARG A 139 2.18 -22.93 4.63
N SER A 140 1.30 -23.65 3.94
CA SER A 140 1.46 -25.11 3.71
C SER A 140 2.74 -25.47 2.94
N LYS A 141 3.33 -24.51 2.20
CA LYS A 141 4.63 -24.68 1.54
C LYS A 141 5.82 -24.38 2.46
N GLY A 142 5.59 -24.00 3.70
CA GLY A 142 6.61 -23.86 4.73
C GLY A 142 6.95 -22.43 5.13
N LEU A 143 6.12 -21.42 4.82
CA LEU A 143 6.37 -20.05 5.26
C LEU A 143 6.41 -19.94 6.79
N ASP A 144 5.55 -20.68 7.51
CA ASP A 144 5.52 -20.68 8.97
C ASP A 144 6.82 -21.21 9.60
N GLU A 145 7.45 -22.19 8.97
CA GLU A 145 8.74 -22.75 9.42
C GLU A 145 9.87 -21.72 9.33
N LEU A 146 9.72 -20.73 8.46
CA LEU A 146 10.68 -19.65 8.25
C LEU A 146 10.42 -18.46 9.16
N GLY A 147 9.38 -18.52 10.00
CA GLY A 147 9.02 -17.44 10.94
C GLY A 147 8.19 -16.32 10.32
N PHE A 148 7.45 -16.61 9.25
CA PHE A 148 6.45 -15.68 8.72
C PHE A 148 5.41 -15.37 9.79
N SER A 149 5.03 -14.09 9.94
CA SER A 149 4.12 -13.63 10.98
C SER A 149 2.80 -14.41 10.98
N LYS A 150 2.37 -14.86 12.15
CA LYS A 150 1.08 -15.56 12.30
C LYS A 150 -0.11 -14.62 12.13
N ASP A 151 0.08 -13.34 12.42
CA ASP A 151 -0.95 -12.30 12.32
C ASP A 151 -1.08 -11.75 10.90
N ALA A 152 -0.11 -12.05 10.02
CA ALA A 152 -0.20 -11.68 8.60
C ALA A 152 -1.43 -12.33 7.96
N HIS A 153 -2.17 -11.55 7.19
CA HIS A 153 -3.41 -11.97 6.54
C HIS A 153 -3.60 -11.24 5.21
N ILE A 154 -4.56 -11.69 4.41
CA ILE A 154 -4.98 -11.01 3.19
C ILE A 154 -6.45 -10.61 3.36
N LEU A 155 -6.75 -9.32 3.15
CA LEU A 155 -8.12 -8.81 3.15
C LEU A 155 -8.93 -9.47 2.03
N THR A 156 -10.25 -9.59 2.22
CA THR A 156 -11.15 -10.24 1.26
C THR A 156 -11.96 -9.26 0.44
N ASP A 157 -12.38 -9.68 -0.74
CA ASP A 157 -13.36 -9.01 -1.57
C ASP A 157 -14.79 -9.19 -0.99
N PRO A 158 -15.81 -8.54 -1.57
CA PRO A 158 -17.20 -8.67 -1.07
C PRO A 158 -17.78 -10.10 -1.11
N GLN A 159 -17.13 -11.03 -1.80
CA GLN A 159 -17.53 -12.45 -1.85
C GLN A 159 -16.71 -13.34 -0.92
N GLY A 160 -15.77 -12.75 -0.15
CA GLY A 160 -14.93 -13.47 0.80
C GLY A 160 -13.67 -14.10 0.18
N ILE A 161 -13.36 -13.80 -1.08
CA ILE A 161 -12.12 -14.25 -1.76
C ILE A 161 -10.98 -13.32 -1.36
N GLU A 162 -9.83 -13.87 -0.99
CA GLU A 162 -8.65 -13.05 -0.66
C GLU A 162 -8.26 -12.11 -1.81
N MET A 163 -8.06 -10.84 -1.51
CA MET A 163 -7.71 -9.79 -2.47
C MET A 163 -6.28 -10.01 -3.01
N GLY A 164 -6.10 -11.01 -3.85
CA GLY A 164 -4.79 -11.41 -4.39
C GLY A 164 -4.02 -10.30 -5.10
N GLY A 165 -4.70 -9.24 -5.50
CA GLY A 165 -4.10 -8.08 -6.16
C GLY A 165 -3.54 -7.01 -5.22
N SER A 166 -3.99 -6.94 -3.94
CA SER A 166 -3.65 -5.79 -3.08
C SER A 166 -3.95 -5.96 -1.59
N GLY A 167 -4.40 -7.13 -1.13
CA GLY A 167 -4.97 -7.29 0.21
C GLY A 167 -4.00 -7.67 1.32
N MET A 168 -2.76 -8.03 1.03
CA MET A 168 -1.79 -8.48 2.04
C MET A 168 -1.54 -7.42 3.10
N CYS A 169 -1.71 -7.82 4.37
CA CYS A 169 -1.24 -7.14 5.56
C CYS A 169 -0.14 -7.99 6.20
N ALA A 170 1.08 -7.45 6.22
CA ALA A 170 2.26 -8.18 6.67
C ALA A 170 3.30 -7.22 7.27
N SER A 171 4.27 -7.75 8.01
CA SER A 171 5.38 -6.96 8.51
C SER A 171 6.45 -6.74 7.43
N SER A 172 7.29 -5.74 7.60
CA SER A 172 8.45 -5.52 6.71
C SER A 172 9.41 -6.71 6.69
N ARG A 173 9.51 -7.45 7.81
CA ARG A 173 10.33 -8.66 7.91
C ARG A 173 9.75 -9.84 7.15
N ASP A 174 8.43 -9.97 7.07
CA ASP A 174 7.75 -10.98 6.24
C ASP A 174 8.06 -10.75 4.75
N ILE A 175 8.06 -9.50 4.33
CA ILE A 175 8.38 -9.15 2.94
C ILE A 175 9.87 -9.38 2.64
N LEU A 176 10.76 -9.09 3.60
CA LEU A 176 12.17 -9.45 3.48
C LEU A 176 12.37 -10.96 3.33
N LEU A 177 11.64 -11.76 4.10
CA LEU A 177 11.67 -13.22 4.03
C LEU A 177 11.28 -13.72 2.62
N MET A 178 10.16 -13.22 2.08
CA MET A 178 9.72 -13.55 0.72
C MET A 178 10.80 -13.16 -0.30
N MET A 179 11.41 -11.99 -0.14
CA MET A 179 12.46 -11.52 -1.04
C MET A 179 13.72 -12.38 -0.97
N MET A 180 14.07 -12.89 0.21
CA MET A 180 15.18 -13.84 0.39
C MET A 180 14.90 -15.17 -0.34
N LEU A 181 13.67 -15.68 -0.28
CA LEU A 181 13.25 -16.86 -1.03
C LEU A 181 13.35 -16.62 -2.54
N ILE A 182 12.88 -15.48 -3.03
CA ILE A 182 12.95 -15.13 -4.46
C ILE A 182 14.42 -14.97 -4.89
N LYS A 183 15.27 -14.33 -4.08
CA LYS A 183 16.71 -14.22 -4.34
C LYS A 183 17.35 -15.61 -4.46
N GLY A 184 16.99 -16.52 -3.56
CA GLY A 184 17.51 -17.90 -3.52
C GLY A 184 16.89 -18.86 -4.54
N ASP A 185 16.22 -18.36 -5.60
CA ASP A 185 15.53 -19.21 -6.58
C ASP A 185 14.49 -20.13 -5.91
N GLY A 186 13.80 -19.65 -4.91
CA GLY A 186 12.80 -20.39 -4.14
C GLY A 186 13.38 -21.22 -2.99
N ALA A 187 14.70 -21.18 -2.77
CA ALA A 187 15.37 -21.90 -1.67
C ALA A 187 15.84 -20.94 -0.57
N LEU A 188 15.81 -21.39 0.66
CA LEU A 188 16.38 -20.72 1.81
C LEU A 188 16.91 -21.74 2.81
N ASN A 189 18.05 -21.48 3.43
CA ASN A 189 18.69 -22.36 4.41
C ASN A 189 18.90 -23.82 3.91
N GLY A 190 19.18 -23.97 2.61
CA GLY A 190 19.42 -25.27 1.99
C GLY A 190 18.17 -26.08 1.63
N ARG A 191 16.97 -25.56 1.87
CA ARG A 191 15.69 -26.20 1.52
C ARG A 191 14.98 -25.42 0.41
N GLN A 192 14.38 -26.16 -0.54
CA GLN A 192 13.53 -25.61 -1.60
C GLN A 192 12.09 -25.48 -1.09
N TYR A 193 11.51 -24.29 -1.20
CA TYR A 193 10.13 -23.93 -0.81
C TYR A 193 9.26 -23.65 -2.04
N PHE A 194 9.83 -22.98 -3.05
CA PHE A 194 9.15 -22.66 -4.31
C PHE A 194 9.90 -23.25 -5.49
N PRO A 195 9.23 -23.58 -6.61
CA PRO A 195 9.85 -24.22 -7.77
C PRO A 195 10.98 -23.35 -8.37
N LYS A 196 12.17 -23.89 -8.42
CA LYS A 196 13.40 -23.17 -8.80
C LYS A 196 13.29 -22.48 -10.16
N ASP A 197 12.88 -23.21 -11.19
CA ASP A 197 12.85 -22.69 -12.56
C ASP A 197 11.73 -21.66 -12.75
N TYR A 198 10.60 -21.82 -12.03
CA TYR A 198 9.55 -20.83 -12.00
C TYR A 198 10.02 -19.52 -11.37
N VAL A 199 10.68 -19.56 -10.20
CA VAL A 199 11.17 -18.36 -9.51
C VAL A 199 12.22 -17.64 -10.36
N LYS A 200 13.10 -18.38 -11.06
CA LYS A 200 14.03 -17.76 -12.02
C LYS A 200 13.31 -17.04 -13.14
N ALA A 201 12.28 -17.66 -13.72
CA ALA A 201 11.47 -17.03 -14.76
C ALA A 201 10.71 -15.82 -14.21
N ALA A 202 10.18 -15.91 -12.99
CA ALA A 202 9.39 -14.83 -12.36
C ALA A 202 10.20 -13.55 -12.15
N LYS A 203 11.48 -13.63 -11.84
CA LYS A 203 12.38 -12.46 -11.67
C LYS A 203 13.22 -12.13 -12.92
N SER A 204 12.85 -12.64 -14.10
CA SER A 204 13.47 -12.34 -15.38
C SER A 204 12.53 -11.55 -16.29
N LEU A 205 13.07 -10.88 -17.32
CA LEU A 205 12.29 -10.09 -18.28
C LEU A 205 11.26 -10.95 -19.02
N GLN A 206 9.98 -10.69 -18.82
CA GLN A 206 8.85 -11.33 -19.48
C GLN A 206 8.02 -10.32 -20.27
N SER A 207 8.04 -9.05 -19.86
CA SER A 207 7.32 -7.94 -20.51
C SER A 207 8.20 -6.70 -20.52
N ASP A 208 8.26 -6.04 -21.68
CA ASP A 208 8.83 -4.71 -21.80
C ASP A 208 7.83 -3.68 -21.23
N THR A 209 8.32 -2.80 -20.38
CA THR A 209 7.56 -1.73 -19.74
C THR A 209 8.08 -0.33 -20.08
N TYR A 210 9.04 -0.23 -21.01
CA TYR A 210 9.56 1.05 -21.48
C TYR A 210 8.42 1.89 -22.08
N GLY A 211 8.27 3.11 -21.66
CA GLY A 211 7.15 3.96 -22.06
C GLY A 211 5.90 3.86 -21.18
N LYS A 212 5.86 2.95 -20.17
CA LYS A 212 4.85 3.02 -19.13
C LYS A 212 5.00 4.34 -18.33
N GLN A 213 3.90 4.98 -18.01
CA GLN A 213 3.90 6.10 -17.07
C GLN A 213 4.09 5.56 -15.63
N GLY A 214 4.97 6.18 -14.87
CA GLY A 214 5.30 5.78 -13.51
C GLY A 214 6.68 6.22 -13.07
N THR A 215 7.29 5.48 -12.14
CA THR A 215 8.67 5.70 -11.74
C THR A 215 9.65 5.22 -12.81
N PHE A 216 10.88 5.71 -12.78
CA PHE A 216 11.94 5.23 -13.68
C PHE A 216 12.18 3.72 -13.49
N GLU A 217 12.04 3.21 -12.27
CA GLU A 217 12.19 1.79 -11.97
C GLU A 217 11.12 0.92 -12.65
N GLU A 218 9.87 1.42 -12.73
CA GLU A 218 8.79 0.68 -13.40
C GLU A 218 8.95 0.57 -14.93
N MET A 219 9.88 1.30 -15.53
CA MET A 219 10.21 1.24 -16.97
C MET A 219 11.32 0.23 -17.30
N GLN A 220 11.85 -0.52 -16.31
CA GLN A 220 12.98 -1.44 -16.51
C GLN A 220 12.55 -2.86 -16.92
N GLY A 221 11.26 -3.14 -16.95
CA GLY A 221 10.68 -4.42 -17.33
C GLY A 221 9.89 -5.09 -16.23
N TYR A 222 9.23 -6.20 -16.58
CA TYR A 222 8.35 -6.96 -15.70
C TYR A 222 8.53 -8.46 -15.90
N GLY A 223 8.57 -9.20 -14.81
CA GLY A 223 8.59 -10.66 -14.78
C GLY A 223 7.21 -11.28 -14.61
N TYR A 224 7.08 -12.32 -13.77
CA TYR A 224 5.79 -12.85 -13.32
C TYR A 224 5.41 -12.20 -11.99
N GLN A 225 4.70 -11.05 -12.06
CA GLN A 225 4.26 -10.24 -10.92
C GLN A 225 5.43 -9.67 -10.08
N ILE A 226 6.58 -9.42 -10.73
CA ILE A 226 7.78 -8.84 -10.13
C ILE A 226 8.31 -7.78 -11.11
N TRP A 227 8.55 -6.57 -10.64
CA TRP A 227 9.16 -5.51 -11.42
C TRP A 227 10.68 -5.71 -11.50
N LEU A 228 11.24 -5.42 -12.66
CA LEU A 228 12.70 -5.30 -12.79
C LEU A 228 13.13 -3.87 -12.49
N THR A 229 14.37 -3.71 -12.06
CA THR A 229 14.94 -2.39 -11.77
C THR A 229 16.32 -2.28 -12.40
N ARG A 230 16.92 -1.09 -12.34
CA ARG A 230 18.29 -0.86 -12.81
C ARG A 230 19.29 -1.77 -12.09
N ASN A 231 20.50 -1.91 -12.66
CA ASN A 231 21.61 -2.73 -12.14
C ASN A 231 21.26 -4.23 -11.96
N GLY A 232 20.37 -4.75 -12.82
CA GLY A 232 19.97 -6.16 -12.77
C GLY A 232 19.15 -6.53 -11.53
N GLY A 233 18.65 -5.53 -10.82
CA GLY A 233 17.82 -5.71 -9.64
C GLY A 233 16.37 -6.04 -9.98
N TYR A 234 15.58 -6.34 -8.94
CA TYR A 234 14.14 -6.53 -9.03
C TYR A 234 13.47 -6.09 -7.73
N VAL A 235 12.18 -5.77 -7.83
CA VAL A 235 11.42 -5.22 -6.71
C VAL A 235 10.00 -5.76 -6.66
N LEU A 236 9.55 -6.13 -5.47
CA LEU A 236 8.14 -6.28 -5.16
C LEU A 236 7.63 -4.89 -4.81
N PHE A 237 6.65 -4.41 -5.58
CA PHE A 237 6.19 -3.03 -5.50
C PHE A 237 4.74 -2.95 -5.03
N GLY A 238 4.47 -2.11 -4.04
CA GLY A 238 3.15 -1.74 -3.58
C GLY A 238 2.95 -0.23 -3.57
N MET A 239 1.71 0.18 -3.81
CA MET A 239 1.31 1.59 -3.82
C MET A 239 1.76 2.30 -2.53
N GLY A 240 2.15 3.57 -2.65
CA GLY A 240 2.56 4.38 -1.51
C GLY A 240 4.01 4.19 -1.05
N GLY A 241 4.79 3.33 -1.72
CA GLY A 241 6.19 3.10 -1.35
C GLY A 241 6.41 1.86 -0.48
N GLN A 242 5.51 0.87 -0.58
CA GLN A 242 5.78 -0.48 -0.10
C GLN A 242 6.75 -1.11 -1.09
N LEU A 243 8.01 -1.21 -0.73
CA LEU A 243 9.06 -1.72 -1.62
C LEU A 243 9.84 -2.85 -0.95
N ALA A 244 10.11 -3.90 -1.72
CA ALA A 244 11.14 -4.86 -1.41
C ALA A 244 12.06 -4.97 -2.61
N LEU A 245 13.17 -4.25 -2.57
CA LEU A 245 14.18 -4.16 -3.61
C LEU A 245 15.35 -5.07 -3.29
N TYR A 246 15.84 -5.79 -4.30
CA TYR A 246 17.11 -6.50 -4.25
C TYR A 246 17.98 -6.12 -5.43
N VAL A 247 19.26 -5.83 -5.17
CA VAL A 247 20.26 -5.50 -6.18
C VAL A 247 21.43 -6.48 -6.06
N PRO A 248 21.69 -7.31 -7.09
CA PRO A 248 22.57 -8.47 -6.97
C PRO A 248 24.05 -8.14 -6.88
N ASP A 249 24.53 -7.10 -7.56
CA ASP A 249 25.95 -6.77 -7.65
C ASP A 249 26.57 -6.39 -6.28
N LYS A 250 25.77 -5.80 -5.40
CA LYS A 250 26.16 -5.46 -4.02
C LYS A 250 25.50 -6.34 -2.96
N ASP A 251 24.74 -7.37 -3.37
CA ASP A 251 23.96 -8.26 -2.51
C ASP A 251 23.16 -7.50 -1.44
N ILE A 252 22.45 -6.45 -1.87
CA ILE A 252 21.72 -5.56 -0.97
C ILE A 252 20.21 -5.70 -1.14
N PHE A 253 19.52 -5.71 0.00
CA PHE A 253 18.07 -5.58 0.08
C PHE A 253 17.71 -4.25 0.73
N MET A 254 16.68 -3.60 0.20
CA MET A 254 15.98 -2.49 0.84
C MET A 254 14.50 -2.85 0.97
N ILE A 255 13.98 -2.79 2.18
CA ILE A 255 12.55 -2.95 2.45
C ILE A 255 12.04 -1.61 2.99
N THR A 256 10.96 -1.09 2.43
CA THR A 256 10.28 0.09 2.95
C THR A 256 8.78 -0.14 3.06
N THR A 257 8.19 0.42 4.11
CA THR A 257 6.76 0.63 4.25
C THR A 257 6.54 2.13 4.41
N ALA A 258 5.72 2.72 3.56
CA ALA A 258 5.55 4.17 3.51
C ALA A 258 4.14 4.57 3.04
N ASP A 259 3.75 5.80 3.29
CA ASP A 259 2.58 6.43 2.70
C ASP A 259 2.99 7.66 1.88
N ALA A 260 3.42 7.40 0.65
CA ALA A 260 3.68 8.42 -0.35
C ALA A 260 2.51 8.61 -1.33
N GLN A 261 1.31 8.12 -0.98
CA GLN A 261 0.10 8.30 -1.78
C GLN A 261 -0.25 9.79 -1.92
N GLY A 262 -0.80 10.16 -3.08
CA GLY A 262 -1.16 11.56 -3.36
C GLY A 262 0.03 12.52 -3.50
N ARG A 263 1.26 12.04 -3.41
CA ARG A 263 2.48 12.84 -3.59
C ARG A 263 3.12 12.52 -4.93
N GLN A 264 3.09 13.49 -5.83
CA GLN A 264 3.74 13.35 -7.14
C GLN A 264 5.23 13.04 -6.93
N GLY A 265 5.71 11.96 -7.56
CA GLY A 265 7.10 11.51 -7.45
C GLY A 265 7.50 10.95 -6.08
N GLY A 266 6.58 10.81 -5.11
CA GLY A 266 6.92 10.39 -3.74
C GLY A 266 7.64 9.04 -3.68
N VAL A 267 7.23 8.06 -4.48
CA VAL A 267 7.90 6.76 -4.54
C VAL A 267 9.27 6.87 -5.22
N GLN A 268 9.39 7.71 -6.26
CA GLN A 268 10.68 7.92 -6.94
C GLN A 268 11.72 8.51 -5.97
N LEU A 269 11.31 9.39 -5.05
CA LEU A 269 12.23 9.93 -4.03
C LEU A 269 12.82 8.84 -3.12
N ILE A 270 12.07 7.77 -2.83
CA ILE A 270 12.58 6.63 -2.05
C ILE A 270 13.66 5.90 -2.86
N TYR A 271 13.42 5.66 -4.16
CA TYR A 271 14.44 5.06 -5.03
C TYR A 271 15.67 5.96 -5.18
N ASP A 272 15.48 7.26 -5.40
CA ASP A 272 16.59 8.20 -5.57
C ASP A 272 17.46 8.25 -4.30
N ALA A 273 16.83 8.33 -3.12
CA ALA A 273 17.58 8.27 -1.85
C ALA A 273 18.33 6.94 -1.68
N PHE A 274 17.75 5.82 -2.11
CA PHE A 274 18.47 4.55 -2.09
C PHE A 274 19.67 4.54 -3.05
N TRP A 275 19.47 4.98 -4.29
CA TRP A 275 20.54 4.91 -5.31
C TRP A 275 21.65 5.91 -5.04
N ASP A 276 21.30 7.14 -4.65
CA ASP A 276 22.24 8.23 -4.53
C ASP A 276 22.99 8.20 -3.18
N GLU A 277 22.31 7.84 -2.09
CA GLU A 277 22.89 7.92 -0.74
C GLU A 277 23.35 6.56 -0.21
N ILE A 278 22.59 5.49 -0.46
CA ILE A 278 22.90 4.17 0.11
C ILE A 278 23.75 3.34 -0.85
N TYR A 279 23.23 3.09 -2.06
CA TYR A 279 23.87 2.21 -3.03
C TYR A 279 25.23 2.76 -3.48
N SER A 280 25.31 4.05 -3.75
CA SER A 280 26.58 4.71 -4.17
C SER A 280 27.67 4.64 -3.09
N ALA A 281 27.29 4.70 -1.82
CA ALA A 281 28.20 4.68 -0.68
C ALA A 281 28.68 3.27 -0.27
N ILE A 282 28.14 2.20 -0.87
CA ILE A 282 28.52 0.83 -0.53
C ILE A 282 29.77 0.43 -1.31
N ASP A 283 30.87 0.20 -0.59
CA ASP A 283 32.09 -0.41 -1.10
C ASP A 283 32.15 -1.93 -0.90
N SER A 284 33.15 -2.57 -1.52
CA SER A 284 33.41 -4.01 -1.37
C SER A 284 33.90 -4.38 0.02
N ASP A 285 34.63 -3.48 0.67
CA ASP A 285 35.30 -3.74 1.94
C ASP A 285 34.38 -3.48 3.14
N SER A 286 34.70 -4.17 4.24
CA SER A 286 34.07 -3.89 5.53
C SER A 286 34.49 -2.51 6.02
N LEU A 287 33.53 -1.72 6.46
CA LEU A 287 33.83 -0.45 7.11
C LEU A 287 34.65 -0.65 8.39
N PRO A 288 35.60 0.23 8.70
CA PRO A 288 36.29 0.19 9.98
C PRO A 288 35.30 0.40 11.13
N GLU A 289 35.60 -0.20 12.27
CA GLU A 289 34.76 -0.02 13.46
C GLU A 289 34.71 1.47 13.87
N ASN A 290 33.49 1.99 14.00
CA ASN A 290 33.22 3.35 14.45
C ASN A 290 32.05 3.36 15.41
N LYS A 291 32.36 3.10 16.68
CA LYS A 291 31.33 3.02 17.76
C LYS A 291 30.51 4.30 17.86
N LYS A 292 31.14 5.48 17.72
CA LYS A 292 30.42 6.76 17.83
C LYS A 292 29.37 6.91 16.74
N ALA A 293 29.72 6.66 15.48
CA ALA A 293 28.78 6.74 14.36
C ALA A 293 27.65 5.70 14.49
N HIS A 294 27.99 4.49 14.98
CA HIS A 294 27.00 3.44 15.25
C HIS A 294 25.99 3.88 16.33
N ASP A 295 26.49 4.40 17.48
CA ASP A 295 25.62 4.83 18.57
C ASP A 295 24.73 6.02 18.15
N GLU A 296 25.26 6.94 17.34
CA GLU A 296 24.50 8.05 16.76
C GLU A 296 23.38 7.54 15.81
N LEU A 297 23.69 6.56 14.97
CA LEU A 297 22.68 5.93 14.08
C LEU A 297 21.57 5.24 14.87
N ILE A 298 21.92 4.45 15.89
CA ILE A 298 20.93 3.77 16.74
C ILE A 298 20.00 4.81 17.39
N LYS A 299 20.59 5.84 18.03
CA LYS A 299 19.80 6.91 18.65
C LYS A 299 18.89 7.62 17.65
N TYR A 300 19.38 7.86 16.44
CA TYR A 300 18.57 8.45 15.38
C TYR A 300 17.39 7.53 15.00
N CYS A 301 17.63 6.24 14.79
CA CYS A 301 16.60 5.27 14.45
C CYS A 301 15.52 5.15 15.54
N GLU A 302 15.93 5.09 16.81
CA GLU A 302 15.02 4.96 17.96
C GLU A 302 14.18 6.22 18.21
N SER A 303 14.62 7.38 17.74
CA SER A 303 13.92 8.65 17.92
C SER A 303 12.85 8.94 16.86
N ARG A 304 12.65 8.06 15.89
CA ARG A 304 11.69 8.30 14.79
C ARG A 304 10.25 8.09 15.22
N THR A 305 9.40 9.03 14.84
CA THR A 305 7.94 8.97 15.01
C THR A 305 7.27 9.30 13.69
N VAL A 306 6.01 8.89 13.49
CA VAL A 306 5.24 9.33 12.32
C VAL A 306 5.21 10.86 12.26
N MET A 307 5.31 11.41 11.05
CA MET A 307 5.53 12.84 10.85
C MET A 307 4.30 13.64 11.27
N ASN A 308 4.48 14.52 12.25
CA ASN A 308 3.50 15.55 12.59
C ASN A 308 3.55 16.74 11.63
N ILE A 309 2.48 17.55 11.63
CA ILE A 309 2.47 18.82 10.91
C ILE A 309 3.35 19.85 11.64
N THR A 310 4.03 20.69 10.88
CA THR A 310 4.89 21.76 11.42
C THR A 310 4.27 23.13 11.19
N GLY A 311 4.47 24.06 12.12
CA GLY A 311 3.99 25.45 12.08
C GLY A 311 4.05 26.09 13.45
N SER A 312 3.21 27.08 13.70
CA SER A 312 3.04 27.65 15.04
C SER A 312 2.09 26.77 15.87
N SER A 313 2.41 26.56 17.13
CA SER A 313 1.53 25.89 18.09
C SER A 313 0.42 26.82 18.63
N THR A 314 0.47 28.12 18.33
CA THR A 314 -0.48 29.12 18.81
C THR A 314 -0.81 30.15 17.74
N SER A 315 -2.00 30.77 17.83
CA SER A 315 -2.44 31.94 17.10
C SER A 315 -3.12 32.93 18.03
N SER A 316 -3.08 34.21 17.69
CA SER A 316 -3.82 35.25 18.40
C SER A 316 -5.35 35.07 18.32
N LEU A 317 -5.82 34.37 17.27
CA LEU A 317 -7.25 34.10 17.04
C LEU A 317 -7.86 33.05 17.97
N GLU A 318 -7.05 32.22 18.63
CA GLU A 318 -7.57 31.10 19.42
C GLU A 318 -8.61 31.49 20.45
N CYS A 319 -8.44 32.65 21.14
CA CYS A 319 -9.40 33.14 22.12
C CYS A 319 -10.74 33.49 21.51
N ASP A 320 -10.74 33.88 20.23
CA ASP A 320 -11.93 34.31 19.52
C ASP A 320 -12.68 33.20 18.81
N ILE A 321 -12.05 32.06 18.58
CA ILE A 321 -12.62 30.94 17.80
C ILE A 321 -12.90 29.71 18.63
N THR A 322 -12.17 29.47 19.72
CA THR A 322 -12.35 28.33 20.62
C THR A 322 -13.78 28.28 21.15
N ASP A 323 -14.37 27.12 21.18
CA ASP A 323 -15.74 26.81 21.62
C ASP A 323 -16.87 27.41 20.76
N LYS A 324 -16.57 28.19 19.74
CA LYS A 324 -17.59 28.64 18.81
C LYS A 324 -18.09 27.54 17.90
N ILE A 325 -19.42 27.48 17.73
CA ILE A 325 -20.07 26.57 16.80
C ILE A 325 -20.28 27.29 15.47
N TYR A 326 -19.72 26.75 14.41
CA TYR A 326 -19.91 27.22 13.04
C TYR A 326 -20.97 26.35 12.35
N ILE A 327 -22.12 26.95 12.03
CA ILE A 327 -23.18 26.27 11.26
C ILE A 327 -22.78 26.30 9.79
N CYS A 328 -22.64 25.10 9.20
CA CYS A 328 -22.19 24.94 7.83
C CYS A 328 -23.34 25.13 6.82
N ASP A 329 -23.02 25.72 5.69
CA ASP A 329 -23.88 25.71 4.51
C ASP A 329 -24.06 24.31 3.98
N GLU A 330 -25.10 24.07 3.17
CA GLU A 330 -25.30 22.75 2.52
C GLU A 330 -24.05 22.36 1.70
N ASN A 331 -23.56 21.13 1.92
CA ASN A 331 -22.31 20.69 1.33
C ASN A 331 -22.31 19.18 1.06
N ALA A 332 -21.44 18.74 0.12
CA ALA A 332 -21.32 17.35 -0.31
C ALA A 332 -20.76 16.41 0.79
N CYS A 333 -20.05 16.96 1.79
CA CYS A 333 -19.53 16.17 2.93
C CYS A 333 -20.60 15.87 3.98
N GLY A 334 -21.81 16.44 3.87
CA GLY A 334 -22.91 16.25 4.81
C GLY A 334 -22.68 16.87 6.19
N VAL A 335 -21.69 17.76 6.32
CA VAL A 335 -21.35 18.43 7.60
C VAL A 335 -22.35 19.53 7.91
N LYS A 336 -22.92 19.51 9.11
CA LYS A 336 -23.90 20.48 9.61
C LYS A 336 -23.28 21.57 10.46
N SER A 337 -22.33 21.20 11.30
CA SER A 337 -21.59 22.18 12.11
C SER A 337 -20.21 21.68 12.48
N ILE A 338 -19.31 22.62 12.73
CA ILE A 338 -17.93 22.41 13.19
C ILE A 338 -17.74 23.19 14.49
N GLN A 339 -17.04 22.59 15.44
CA GLN A 339 -16.56 23.24 16.64
C GLN A 339 -15.11 22.87 16.87
N LEU A 340 -14.26 23.87 17.08
CA LEU A 340 -12.84 23.70 17.41
C LEU A 340 -12.62 24.07 18.87
N ASN A 341 -11.92 23.20 19.60
CA ASN A 341 -11.45 23.49 20.94
C ASN A 341 -9.94 23.29 20.99
N ILE A 342 -9.20 24.20 21.59
CA ILE A 342 -7.74 24.12 21.80
C ILE A 342 -7.43 24.41 23.25
N ASP A 343 -6.79 23.46 23.93
CA ASP A 343 -6.26 23.63 25.28
C ASP A 343 -4.80 24.10 25.21
N LYS A 344 -4.57 25.35 25.58
CA LYS A 344 -3.24 25.97 25.59
C LYS A 344 -2.30 25.37 26.64
N THR A 345 -2.85 24.73 27.67
CA THR A 345 -2.06 24.16 28.77
C THR A 345 -1.45 22.82 28.37
N THR A 346 -2.25 21.99 27.72
CA THR A 346 -1.83 20.64 27.29
C THR A 346 -1.26 20.65 25.86
N HIS A 347 -1.43 21.72 25.13
CA HIS A 347 -1.11 21.79 23.69
C HIS A 347 -1.83 20.73 22.86
N THR A 348 -3.09 20.44 23.22
CA THR A 348 -3.98 19.53 22.50
C THR A 348 -5.23 20.25 22.03
N GLY A 349 -5.99 19.63 21.15
CA GLY A 349 -7.28 20.14 20.73
C GLY A 349 -8.21 19.04 20.25
N HIS A 350 -9.47 19.39 20.09
CA HIS A 350 -10.47 18.51 19.48
C HIS A 350 -11.23 19.25 18.38
N LEU A 351 -11.45 18.56 17.29
CA LEU A 351 -12.34 18.98 16.21
C LEU A 351 -13.64 18.18 16.31
N SER A 352 -14.74 18.83 16.65
CA SER A 352 -16.07 18.23 16.65
C SER A 352 -16.76 18.51 15.31
N ILE A 353 -17.12 17.44 14.59
CA ILE A 353 -17.83 17.49 13.31
C ILE A 353 -19.20 16.87 13.50
N LYS A 354 -20.26 17.64 13.29
CA LYS A 354 -21.64 17.15 13.33
C LYS A 354 -22.14 16.87 11.92
N ASN A 355 -22.60 15.67 11.68
CA ASN A 355 -23.25 15.25 10.44
C ASN A 355 -24.63 14.61 10.73
N ASN A 356 -25.18 13.81 9.80
CA ASN A 356 -26.44 13.09 10.00
C ASN A 356 -26.32 11.94 11.01
N ASP A 357 -25.13 11.35 11.14
CA ASP A 357 -24.88 10.17 11.97
C ASP A 357 -24.54 10.54 13.43
N GLY A 358 -24.33 11.82 13.70
CA GLY A 358 -24.05 12.34 15.04
C GLY A 358 -22.90 13.32 15.11
N ILE A 359 -22.23 13.37 16.25
CA ILE A 359 -21.03 14.18 16.48
C ILE A 359 -19.82 13.25 16.49
N GLN A 360 -18.89 13.54 15.60
CA GLN A 360 -17.59 12.89 15.53
C GLN A 360 -16.54 13.82 16.15
N VAL A 361 -15.70 13.31 17.03
CA VAL A 361 -14.64 14.08 17.70
C VAL A 361 -13.30 13.51 17.31
N ILE A 362 -12.41 14.34 16.80
CA ILE A 362 -11.05 14.01 16.42
C ILE A 362 -10.10 14.79 17.33
N ASP A 363 -9.35 14.07 18.15
CA ASP A 363 -8.33 14.65 19.02
C ASP A 363 -7.03 14.82 18.25
N PHE A 364 -6.29 15.90 18.54
CA PHE A 364 -5.01 16.20 17.90
C PHE A 364 -4.07 16.96 18.85
N GLY A 365 -2.76 16.84 18.61
CA GLY A 365 -1.75 17.62 19.31
C GLY A 365 -1.29 18.83 18.48
N MET A 366 -0.99 19.94 19.13
CA MET A 366 -0.42 21.12 18.49
C MET A 366 1.07 20.91 18.23
N CYS A 367 1.46 20.75 16.95
CA CYS A 367 2.81 20.41 16.51
C CYS A 367 3.37 19.08 17.06
N THR A 368 2.52 18.24 17.64
CA THR A 368 2.81 16.90 18.15
C THR A 368 1.70 15.94 17.72
N ASN A 369 1.93 14.64 17.76
CA ASN A 369 0.88 13.68 17.45
C ASN A 369 0.12 13.29 18.74
N GLU A 370 -1.21 13.33 18.65
CA GLU A 370 -2.12 12.60 19.53
C GLU A 370 -2.61 11.33 18.83
N TYR A 371 -2.91 10.30 19.61
CA TYR A 371 -3.28 8.98 19.11
C TYR A 371 -4.69 8.62 19.58
N GLY A 372 -5.47 7.96 18.72
CA GLY A 372 -6.84 7.59 19.05
C GLY A 372 -7.42 6.58 18.06
N ILE A 373 -8.71 6.33 18.24
CA ILE A 373 -9.53 5.53 17.30
C ILE A 373 -10.40 6.49 16.50
N PHE A 374 -10.32 6.40 15.16
CA PHE A 374 -11.04 7.31 14.28
C PHE A 374 -12.55 7.03 14.35
N PRO A 375 -13.36 8.05 14.66
CA PRO A 375 -14.78 7.86 14.91
C PRO A 375 -15.53 7.33 13.68
N GLY A 376 -16.30 6.25 13.87
CA GLY A 376 -17.11 5.61 12.82
C GLY A 376 -16.36 4.62 11.92
N TYR A 377 -15.04 4.47 12.10
CA TYR A 377 -14.22 3.55 11.31
C TYR A 377 -13.47 2.50 12.13
N ASP A 378 -13.38 2.70 13.46
CA ASP A 378 -12.65 1.82 14.38
C ASP A 378 -11.18 1.58 13.96
N LEU A 379 -10.56 2.56 13.30
CA LEU A 379 -9.17 2.51 12.84
C LEU A 379 -8.28 3.39 13.72
N GLU A 380 -7.10 2.91 14.08
CA GLU A 380 -6.10 3.70 14.80
C GLU A 380 -5.59 4.85 13.95
N TYR A 381 -5.39 6.02 14.58
CA TYR A 381 -4.84 7.20 13.93
C TYR A 381 -3.83 7.95 14.81
N ALA A 382 -2.98 8.72 14.14
CA ALA A 382 -2.15 9.77 14.73
C ALA A 382 -2.57 11.13 14.13
N ALA A 383 -2.91 12.12 14.96
CA ALA A 383 -3.29 13.43 14.48
C ALA A 383 -2.47 14.55 15.10
N SER A 384 -2.10 15.49 14.24
CA SER A 384 -1.40 16.72 14.64
C SER A 384 -1.96 17.92 13.92
N ALA A 385 -1.91 19.08 14.56
CA ALA A 385 -2.30 20.35 13.98
C ALA A 385 -1.21 21.42 14.13
N ALA A 386 -1.20 22.38 13.23
CA ALA A 386 -0.36 23.56 13.36
C ALA A 386 -1.01 24.75 12.64
N TRP A 387 -0.82 25.93 13.19
CA TRP A 387 -1.12 27.16 12.51
C TRP A 387 -0.10 27.38 11.39
N ARG A 388 -0.57 27.31 10.15
CA ARG A 388 0.26 27.52 8.95
C ARG A 388 0.33 29.00 8.57
N MET A 389 -0.73 29.74 8.92
CA MET A 389 -0.85 31.20 8.88
C MET A 389 -1.63 31.63 10.12
N GLU A 390 -1.69 32.93 10.41
CA GLU A 390 -2.38 33.46 11.58
C GLU A 390 -3.86 33.05 11.67
N ASP A 391 -4.50 32.93 10.49
CA ASP A 391 -5.91 32.59 10.31
C ASP A 391 -6.17 31.20 9.70
N TYR A 392 -5.12 30.36 9.55
CA TYR A 392 -5.22 29.06 8.92
C TYR A 392 -4.60 27.96 9.75
N LEU A 393 -5.43 27.10 10.34
CA LEU A 393 -5.06 25.89 11.04
C LEU A 393 -5.13 24.69 10.08
N LEU A 394 -4.08 23.90 10.02
CA LEU A 394 -4.07 22.64 9.28
C LEU A 394 -3.94 21.47 10.25
N ILE A 395 -4.88 20.53 10.18
CA ILE A 395 -4.89 19.28 10.91
C ILE A 395 -4.51 18.18 9.93
N LYS A 396 -3.50 17.37 10.26
CA LYS A 396 -3.13 16.14 9.56
C LYS A 396 -3.52 14.96 10.42
N ILE A 397 -4.24 14.03 9.85
CA ILE A 397 -4.62 12.76 10.47
C ILE A 397 -4.01 11.65 9.63
N GLN A 398 -3.14 10.85 10.20
CA GLN A 398 -2.56 9.68 9.56
C GLN A 398 -3.22 8.43 10.13
N ILE A 399 -3.81 7.62 9.28
CA ILE A 399 -4.32 6.30 9.64
C ILE A 399 -3.11 5.36 9.80
N ILE A 400 -3.02 4.69 10.94
CA ILE A 400 -1.89 3.83 11.33
C ILE A 400 -2.33 2.39 11.57
N ASP A 401 -3.33 1.94 10.84
CA ASP A 401 -3.99 0.64 10.92
C ASP A 401 -3.91 -0.10 9.56
N SER A 402 -4.78 -1.08 9.36
CA SER A 402 -4.93 -1.87 8.14
C SER A 402 -5.27 -1.04 6.89
N ALA A 403 -5.92 0.11 7.04
CA ALA A 403 -6.02 1.14 6.03
C ALA A 403 -4.77 2.05 6.09
N VAL A 404 -4.33 2.54 4.94
CA VAL A 404 -3.14 3.41 4.84
C VAL A 404 -3.53 4.69 4.13
N GLY A 405 -3.14 5.81 4.69
CA GLY A 405 -3.30 7.12 4.08
C GLY A 405 -3.47 8.24 5.09
N ASN A 406 -3.61 9.46 4.57
CA ASN A 406 -3.74 10.66 5.35
C ASN A 406 -5.04 11.40 5.03
N LEU A 407 -5.60 12.03 6.05
CA LEU A 407 -6.63 13.05 5.93
C LEU A 407 -6.02 14.41 6.30
N TYR A 408 -6.43 15.44 5.59
CA TYR A 408 -6.04 16.82 5.86
C TYR A 408 -7.30 17.66 6.01
N ILE A 409 -7.42 18.35 7.14
CA ILE A 409 -8.52 19.28 7.41
C ILE A 409 -7.93 20.67 7.62
N GLY A 410 -8.14 21.56 6.67
CA GLY A 410 -7.75 22.96 6.75
C GLY A 410 -8.93 23.81 7.23
N LEU A 411 -8.70 24.62 8.26
CA LEU A 411 -9.68 25.54 8.85
C LEU A 411 -9.17 26.97 8.65
N SER A 412 -9.84 27.75 7.81
CA SER A 412 -9.52 29.17 7.57
C SER A 412 -10.60 30.06 8.14
N PHE A 413 -10.20 30.99 9.01
CA PHE A 413 -11.08 31.87 9.75
C PHE A 413 -11.05 33.27 9.16
N LYS A 414 -12.23 33.87 8.95
CA LYS A 414 -12.36 35.26 8.50
C LYS A 414 -13.62 35.88 9.11
N ASP A 415 -13.45 36.82 9.97
CA ASP A 415 -14.56 37.49 10.70
C ASP A 415 -15.42 36.42 11.43
N SER A 416 -16.70 36.31 11.10
CA SER A 416 -17.61 35.31 11.64
C SER A 416 -17.67 34.02 10.82
N TYR A 417 -16.86 33.90 9.77
CA TYR A 417 -16.88 32.76 8.85
C TYR A 417 -15.73 31.79 9.10
N LEU A 418 -16.01 30.51 8.88
CA LEU A 418 -15.06 29.43 8.79
C LEU A 418 -15.17 28.80 7.39
N THR A 419 -14.06 28.68 6.67
CA THR A 419 -13.96 27.84 5.49
C THR A 419 -13.20 26.55 5.86
N VAL A 420 -13.79 25.43 5.52
CA VAL A 420 -13.24 24.08 5.77
C VAL A 420 -12.82 23.47 4.46
N MET A 421 -11.59 22.99 4.40
CA MET A 421 -11.07 22.17 3.31
C MET A 421 -10.74 20.79 3.85
N MET A 422 -11.38 19.77 3.33
CA MET A 422 -11.09 18.37 3.63
C MET A 422 -10.47 17.70 2.42
N ARG A 423 -9.42 16.93 2.61
CA ARG A 423 -8.79 16.12 1.57
C ARG A 423 -8.32 14.78 2.14
N LYS A 424 -8.54 13.73 1.38
CA LYS A 424 -8.08 12.38 1.72
C LYS A 424 -7.08 11.84 0.71
N THR A 425 -6.17 11.00 1.17
CA THR A 425 -5.30 10.16 0.33
C THR A 425 -5.51 8.67 0.58
N VAL A 426 -6.44 8.31 1.47
CA VAL A 426 -6.88 6.92 1.71
C VAL A 426 -7.71 6.45 0.51
N GLU A 427 -7.48 5.24 0.00
CA GLU A 427 -8.07 4.75 -1.25
C GLU A 427 -9.62 4.77 -1.18
N ASP A 428 -10.33 3.81 -0.75
CA ASP A 428 -11.79 3.70 -0.89
C ASP A 428 -12.59 4.14 0.37
N LEU A 429 -11.88 4.60 1.43
CA LEU A 429 -12.48 5.04 2.69
C LEU A 429 -12.52 6.57 2.81
N PHE A 430 -13.28 7.08 3.77
CA PHE A 430 -13.32 8.51 4.15
C PHE A 430 -13.79 9.46 3.03
N ASN A 431 -14.70 9.02 2.16
CA ASN A 431 -15.17 9.84 1.03
C ASN A 431 -15.88 11.13 1.47
N GLU A 432 -16.49 11.13 2.66
CA GLU A 432 -17.11 12.31 3.30
C GLU A 432 -16.07 13.35 3.78
N TYR A 433 -14.79 12.98 3.80
CA TYR A 433 -13.67 13.90 4.12
C TYR A 433 -12.97 14.45 2.87
N ASP A 434 -13.68 14.59 1.76
CA ASP A 434 -13.13 15.17 0.52
C ASP A 434 -14.05 16.25 -0.04
N GLY A 435 -13.78 17.52 0.30
CA GLY A 435 -14.59 18.66 -0.13
C GLY A 435 -14.15 19.98 0.47
N ILE A 436 -14.78 21.06 0.00
CA ILE A 436 -14.60 22.43 0.51
C ILE A 436 -15.98 23.04 0.75
N PHE A 437 -16.18 23.62 1.91
CA PHE A 437 -17.43 24.31 2.29
C PHE A 437 -17.17 25.39 3.33
N SER A 438 -18.17 26.21 3.60
CA SER A 438 -18.08 27.25 4.60
C SER A 438 -19.21 27.17 5.65
N GLY A 439 -19.00 27.78 6.77
CA GLY A 439 -19.98 27.98 7.82
C GLY A 439 -19.77 29.32 8.53
N ARG A 440 -20.67 29.65 9.41
CA ARG A 440 -20.58 30.88 10.20
C ARG A 440 -21.03 30.68 11.64
N THR A 441 -20.49 31.49 12.55
CA THR A 441 -21.05 31.61 13.90
C THR A 441 -22.36 32.38 13.86
N MET A 442 -23.30 32.04 14.74
CA MET A 442 -24.52 32.80 14.95
C MET A 442 -24.26 34.07 15.74
#